data_e7c2d8929a2b34bff2d1ae0d457d2a95
#
_entry.id   e7c2d8929a2b34bff2d1ae0d457d2a95
#
_cell.length_a   1.000
_cell.length_b   1.000
_cell.length_c   1.000
_cell.angle_alpha   90.00
_cell.angle_beta   90.00
_cell.angle_gamma   90.00
#
_symmetry.space_group_name_H-M   'P 1'
#
loop_
_entity.id
_entity.type
_entity.pdbx_description
1 polymer ?
#
loop_
_entity_poly.entity_id
_entity_poly.type
_entity_poly.pdbx_seq_one_letter_code
_entity_poly.pdbx_strand_id
1 'polypeptide(L)'
;EIFEQGQTLRNSMRGRVNVEANNIALSGFIDNRERFLNAKRIIITACGTSWHAGLIAMYAIEEFARIPVEVEYSSEFRYRKRVINKDDVVIAISQSGETADTLAAIQLAKQAGAFIFSICNVVGASIPRLSDSGCYTHVGPEIGVASTKAFTAQVTALTMLALCIG
;
A
#
# COMPACT_ATOMS: atom_id res chain seq x y z
N GLU A 1 15.93 9.45 -12.16
CA GLU A 1 15.12 8.76 -11.13
C GLU A 1 15.77 8.83 -9.75
N ILE A 2 17.03 8.40 -9.58
CA ILE A 2 17.73 8.42 -8.28
C ILE A 2 17.79 9.83 -7.68
N PHE A 3 18.17 10.82 -8.47
CA PHE A 3 18.31 12.22 -8.03
C PHE A 3 16.96 12.94 -7.87
N GLU A 4 15.88 12.38 -8.39
CA GLU A 4 14.54 12.95 -8.26
C GLU A 4 13.88 12.65 -6.89
N GLN A 5 14.42 11.72 -6.11
CA GLN A 5 13.76 11.20 -4.89
C GLN A 5 13.33 12.30 -3.93
N GLY A 6 14.19 13.30 -3.67
CA GLY A 6 13.83 14.40 -2.78
C GLY A 6 12.61 15.19 -3.24
N GLN A 7 12.46 15.40 -4.56
CA GLN A 7 11.30 16.10 -5.12
C GLN A 7 10.05 15.20 -5.14
N THR A 8 10.20 13.95 -5.50
CA THR A 8 9.06 13.01 -5.56
C THR A 8 8.49 12.70 -4.18
N LEU A 9 9.31 12.65 -3.13
CA LEU A 9 8.83 12.53 -1.76
C LEU A 9 8.00 13.75 -1.34
N ARG A 10 8.47 14.97 -1.64
CA ARG A 10 7.69 16.18 -1.41
C ARG A 10 6.35 16.16 -2.14
N ASN A 11 6.34 15.68 -3.39
CA ASN A 11 5.11 15.54 -4.19
C ASN A 11 4.15 14.52 -3.56
N SER A 12 4.67 13.38 -3.09
CA SER A 12 3.87 12.33 -2.44
C SER A 12 3.23 12.81 -1.13
N MET A 13 3.88 13.72 -0.41
CA MET A 13 3.38 14.28 0.85
C MET A 13 2.51 15.53 0.65
N ARG A 14 2.56 16.15 -0.53
CA ARG A 14 1.86 17.43 -0.80
C ARG A 14 0.35 17.30 -0.59
N GLY A 15 -0.21 18.19 0.24
CA GLY A 15 -1.62 18.20 0.61
C GLY A 15 -2.06 17.07 1.54
N ARG A 16 -1.13 16.24 1.97
CA ARG A 16 -1.40 15.11 2.88
C ARG A 16 -0.81 15.32 4.26
N VAL A 17 0.33 15.97 4.37
CA VAL A 17 0.99 16.24 5.64
C VAL A 17 0.86 17.72 5.97
N ASN A 18 0.23 18.01 7.12
CA ASN A 18 0.14 19.34 7.68
C ASN A 18 0.87 19.34 9.03
N VAL A 19 2.11 19.86 9.02
CA VAL A 19 2.97 19.88 10.21
C VAL A 19 2.43 20.82 11.28
N GLU A 20 1.88 21.98 10.88
CA GLU A 20 1.33 22.96 11.81
C GLU A 20 0.11 22.43 12.56
N ALA A 21 -0.75 21.70 11.86
CA ALA A 21 -1.92 21.06 12.45
C ALA A 21 -1.62 19.68 13.08
N ASN A 22 -0.37 19.21 13.00
CA ASN A 22 0.04 17.87 13.42
C ASN A 22 -0.90 16.78 12.87
N ASN A 23 -1.19 16.84 11.57
CA ASN A 23 -2.19 15.99 10.94
C ASN A 23 -1.70 15.41 9.60
N ILE A 24 -2.12 14.17 9.33
CA ILE A 24 -1.94 13.49 8.05
C ILE A 24 -3.31 13.15 7.49
N ALA A 25 -3.56 13.52 6.23
CA ALA A 25 -4.82 13.27 5.53
C ALA A 25 -4.58 12.37 4.31
N LEU A 26 -4.99 11.11 4.41
CA LEU A 26 -5.10 10.19 3.29
C LEU A 26 -6.58 9.93 3.03
N SER A 27 -7.16 10.52 1.98
CA SER A 27 -8.60 10.42 1.69
C SER A 27 -9.08 8.98 1.63
N GLY A 28 -8.36 8.11 0.93
CA GLY A 28 -8.71 6.70 0.85
C GLY A 28 -8.75 5.98 2.20
N PHE A 29 -7.94 6.40 3.17
CA PHE A 29 -8.01 5.91 4.55
C PHE A 29 -9.18 6.54 5.31
N ILE A 30 -9.34 7.86 5.23
CA ILE A 30 -10.40 8.60 5.97
C ILE A 30 -11.77 8.03 5.65
N ASP A 31 -12.06 7.81 4.36
CA ASP A 31 -13.34 7.27 3.89
C ASP A 31 -13.59 5.82 4.35
N ASN A 32 -12.54 5.11 4.75
CA ASN A 32 -12.58 3.68 5.12
C ASN A 32 -11.96 3.41 6.50
N ARG A 33 -11.86 4.42 7.34
CA ARG A 33 -11.19 4.37 8.65
C ARG A 33 -11.63 3.17 9.49
N GLU A 34 -12.92 2.91 9.55
CA GLU A 34 -13.50 1.80 10.33
C GLU A 34 -13.00 0.42 9.88
N ARG A 35 -12.68 0.24 8.59
CA ARG A 35 -12.11 -1.01 8.08
C ARG A 35 -10.74 -1.27 8.67
N PHE A 36 -9.90 -0.24 8.80
CA PHE A 36 -8.57 -0.36 9.38
C PHE A 36 -8.62 -0.53 10.90
N LEU A 37 -9.42 0.28 11.60
CA LEU A 37 -9.50 0.22 13.06
C LEU A 37 -10.10 -1.08 13.58
N ASN A 38 -10.98 -1.73 12.82
CA ASN A 38 -11.56 -3.02 13.17
C ASN A 38 -10.81 -4.21 12.57
N ALA A 39 -9.72 -3.98 11.83
CA ALA A 39 -8.94 -5.03 11.23
C ALA A 39 -8.27 -5.90 12.30
N LYS A 40 -8.45 -7.21 12.19
CA LYS A 40 -7.76 -8.16 13.06
C LYS A 40 -6.34 -8.43 12.58
N ARG A 41 -6.09 -8.21 11.30
CA ARG A 41 -4.80 -8.42 10.64
C ARG A 41 -4.74 -7.58 9.37
N ILE A 42 -3.56 -7.06 9.07
CA ILE A 42 -3.24 -6.46 7.78
C ILE A 42 -2.33 -7.43 7.02
N ILE A 43 -2.64 -7.68 5.75
CA ILE A 43 -1.82 -8.48 4.86
C ILE A 43 -1.31 -7.57 3.75
N ILE A 44 0.00 -7.46 3.62
CA ILE A 44 0.62 -6.69 2.53
C ILE A 44 1.08 -7.66 1.46
N THR A 45 0.68 -7.45 0.21
CA THR A 45 1.09 -8.27 -0.93
C THR A 45 1.68 -7.41 -2.04
N ALA A 46 2.82 -7.83 -2.56
CA ALA A 46 3.55 -7.13 -3.60
C ALA A 46 4.62 -8.01 -4.25
N CYS A 47 5.29 -7.48 -5.28
CA CYS A 47 6.45 -8.08 -5.93
C CYS A 47 7.65 -7.12 -5.93
N GLY A 48 8.87 -7.65 -6.02
CA GLY A 48 10.10 -6.88 -6.17
C GLY A 48 10.33 -5.85 -5.06
N THR A 49 10.74 -4.64 -5.42
CA THR A 49 11.01 -3.56 -4.46
C THR A 49 9.78 -3.13 -3.67
N SER A 50 8.59 -3.26 -4.24
CA SER A 50 7.32 -3.00 -3.54
C SER A 50 7.10 -3.95 -2.36
N TRP A 51 7.54 -5.21 -2.48
CA TRP A 51 7.52 -6.16 -1.36
C TRP A 51 8.46 -5.71 -0.23
N HIS A 52 9.65 -5.20 -0.57
CA HIS A 52 10.58 -4.64 0.43
C HIS A 52 9.99 -3.40 1.12
N ALA A 53 9.23 -2.55 0.41
CA ALA A 53 8.50 -1.45 1.02
C ALA A 53 7.46 -1.96 2.02
N GLY A 54 6.79 -3.07 1.71
CA GLY A 54 5.87 -3.76 2.61
C GLY A 54 6.54 -4.25 3.90
N LEU A 55 7.75 -4.79 3.82
CA LEU A 55 8.51 -5.22 5.01
C LEU A 55 8.83 -4.06 5.95
N ILE A 56 9.19 -2.89 5.41
CA ILE A 56 9.42 -1.69 6.22
C ILE A 56 8.11 -1.23 6.86
N ALA A 57 7.02 -1.24 6.09
CA ALA A 57 5.70 -0.84 6.58
C ALA A 57 5.17 -1.74 7.69
N MET A 58 5.46 -3.03 7.65
CA MET A 58 5.08 -3.97 8.70
C MET A 58 5.54 -3.48 10.07
N TYR A 59 6.81 -3.13 10.21
CA TYR A 59 7.34 -2.61 11.47
C TYR A 59 6.63 -1.32 11.90
N ALA A 60 6.40 -0.40 10.98
CA ALA A 60 5.75 0.87 11.29
C ALA A 60 4.28 0.68 11.73
N ILE A 61 3.52 -0.16 11.02
CA ILE A 61 2.12 -0.43 11.35
C ILE A 61 2.01 -1.15 12.69
N GLU A 62 2.83 -2.17 12.94
CA GLU A 62 2.83 -2.90 14.21
C GLU A 62 3.24 -2.01 15.38
N GLU A 63 4.21 -1.10 15.19
CA GLU A 63 4.65 -0.15 16.21
C GLU A 63 3.57 0.86 16.56
N PHE A 64 2.94 1.50 15.56
CA PHE A 64 2.01 2.61 15.79
C PHE A 64 0.58 2.15 15.98
N ALA A 65 0.11 1.22 15.16
CA ALA A 65 -1.30 0.78 15.16
C ALA A 65 -1.58 -0.46 16.00
N ARG A 66 -0.55 -1.20 16.41
CA ARG A 66 -0.65 -2.45 17.21
C ARG A 66 -1.53 -3.52 16.55
N ILE A 67 -1.59 -3.53 15.20
CA ILE A 67 -2.31 -4.52 14.40
C ILE A 67 -1.28 -5.49 13.81
N PRO A 68 -1.45 -6.82 13.92
CA PRO A 68 -0.55 -7.79 13.31
C PRO A 68 -0.48 -7.62 11.79
N VAL A 69 0.73 -7.64 11.23
CA VAL A 69 0.97 -7.48 9.80
C VAL A 69 1.72 -8.69 9.24
N GLU A 70 1.24 -9.21 8.12
CA GLU A 70 1.93 -10.23 7.33
C GLU A 70 2.32 -9.64 5.98
N VAL A 71 3.54 -9.90 5.53
CA VAL A 71 4.03 -9.44 4.22
C VAL A 71 4.38 -10.65 3.36
N GLU A 72 3.75 -10.77 2.21
CA GLU A 72 3.89 -11.92 1.35
C GLU A 72 4.13 -11.52 -0.10
N TYR A 73 4.96 -12.27 -0.81
CA TYR A 73 5.07 -12.14 -2.26
C TYR A 73 3.73 -12.45 -2.92
N SER A 74 3.32 -11.64 -3.88
CA SER A 74 2.06 -11.85 -4.59
C SER A 74 2.02 -13.18 -5.35
N SER A 75 3.15 -13.66 -5.83
CA SER A 75 3.26 -15.00 -6.43
C SER A 75 2.94 -16.11 -5.44
N GLU A 76 3.48 -16.04 -4.23
CA GLU A 76 3.17 -17.01 -3.16
C GLU A 76 1.72 -16.91 -2.72
N PHE A 77 1.23 -15.69 -2.53
CA PHE A 77 -0.17 -15.44 -2.17
C PHE A 77 -1.14 -16.07 -3.18
N ARG A 78 -0.84 -15.98 -4.47
CA ARG A 78 -1.67 -16.50 -5.55
C ARG A 78 -1.81 -18.02 -5.53
N TYR A 79 -0.73 -18.75 -5.26
CA TYR A 79 -0.71 -20.22 -5.38
C TYR A 79 -0.92 -20.96 -4.07
N ARG A 80 -0.69 -20.33 -2.95
CA ARG A 80 -0.87 -20.90 -1.64
C ARG A 80 -2.35 -20.84 -1.23
N LYS A 81 -2.88 -21.94 -0.66
CA LYS A 81 -4.22 -21.95 -0.05
C LYS A 81 -4.20 -21.17 1.28
N ARG A 82 -4.34 -19.87 1.16
CA ARG A 82 -4.25 -18.96 2.29
C ARG A 82 -5.59 -18.83 3.03
N VAL A 83 -5.53 -18.73 4.35
CA VAL A 83 -6.68 -18.36 5.16
C VAL A 83 -6.82 -16.84 5.14
N ILE A 84 -7.89 -16.35 4.53
CA ILE A 84 -8.25 -14.93 4.45
C ILE A 84 -9.64 -14.77 5.04
N ASN A 85 -9.81 -13.77 5.89
CA ASN A 85 -11.07 -13.47 6.55
C ASN A 85 -11.64 -12.13 6.07
N LYS A 86 -12.95 -11.96 6.20
CA LYS A 86 -13.64 -10.70 5.87
C LYS A 86 -13.18 -9.50 6.72
N ASP A 87 -12.60 -9.77 7.89
CA ASP A 87 -12.07 -8.76 8.81
C ASP A 87 -10.57 -8.47 8.56
N ASP A 88 -9.97 -9.10 7.53
CA ASP A 88 -8.62 -8.77 7.09
C ASP A 88 -8.65 -7.54 6.16
N VAL A 89 -7.63 -6.69 6.29
CA VAL A 89 -7.31 -5.65 5.31
C VAL A 89 -6.13 -6.13 4.47
N VAL A 90 -6.28 -6.12 3.15
CA VAL A 90 -5.20 -6.48 2.23
C VAL A 90 -4.67 -5.22 1.56
N ILE A 91 -3.40 -4.90 1.76
CA ILE A 91 -2.71 -3.79 1.12
C ILE A 91 -1.92 -4.31 -0.08
N ALA A 92 -2.28 -3.88 -1.28
CA ALA A 92 -1.59 -4.20 -2.51
C ALA A 92 -0.67 -3.05 -2.92
N ILE A 93 0.62 -3.33 -3.13
CA ILE A 93 1.60 -2.31 -3.51
C ILE A 93 2.13 -2.62 -4.90
N SER A 94 2.06 -1.64 -5.81
CA SER A 94 2.60 -1.78 -7.15
C SER A 94 2.97 -0.41 -7.74
N GLN A 95 4.12 -0.32 -8.40
CA GLN A 95 4.48 0.88 -9.15
C GLN A 95 3.59 1.02 -10.39
N SER A 96 3.55 0.01 -11.26
CA SER A 96 2.78 0.04 -12.52
C SER A 96 1.27 -0.11 -12.34
N GLY A 97 0.87 -0.81 -11.27
CA GLY A 97 -0.52 -1.20 -11.06
C GLY A 97 -1.04 -2.29 -12.00
N GLU A 98 -0.12 -2.96 -12.75
CA GLU A 98 -0.45 -4.01 -13.73
C GLU A 98 0.27 -5.33 -13.43
N THR A 99 0.84 -5.50 -12.24
CA THR A 99 1.56 -6.73 -11.87
C THR A 99 0.58 -7.90 -11.79
N ALA A 100 0.73 -8.89 -12.68
CA ALA A 100 -0.23 -9.99 -12.85
C ALA A 100 -0.46 -10.80 -11.55
N ASP A 101 0.63 -11.14 -10.83
CA ASP A 101 0.52 -11.87 -9.56
C ASP A 101 -0.21 -11.06 -8.49
N THR A 102 0.04 -9.75 -8.42
CA THR A 102 -0.65 -8.86 -7.48
C THR A 102 -2.14 -8.73 -7.82
N LEU A 103 -2.48 -8.63 -9.11
CA LEU A 103 -3.88 -8.66 -9.56
C LEU A 103 -4.58 -9.96 -9.15
N ALA A 104 -3.94 -11.10 -9.38
CA ALA A 104 -4.50 -12.39 -8.99
C ALA A 104 -4.65 -12.52 -7.46
N ALA A 105 -3.66 -12.04 -6.69
CA ALA A 105 -3.70 -12.06 -5.23
C ALA A 105 -4.88 -11.26 -4.67
N ILE A 106 -5.09 -10.01 -5.15
CA ILE A 106 -6.21 -9.18 -4.69
C ILE A 106 -7.58 -9.70 -5.15
N GLN A 107 -7.67 -10.36 -6.30
CA GLN A 107 -8.89 -11.04 -6.72
C GLN A 107 -9.29 -12.16 -5.75
N LEU A 108 -8.33 -12.99 -5.36
CA LEU A 108 -8.55 -14.04 -4.35
C LEU A 108 -8.97 -13.46 -3.00
N ALA A 109 -8.28 -12.42 -2.55
CA ALA A 109 -8.61 -11.75 -1.29
C ALA A 109 -10.03 -11.14 -1.31
N LYS A 110 -10.39 -10.51 -2.41
CA LYS A 110 -11.72 -9.91 -2.60
C LYS A 110 -12.82 -10.97 -2.64
N GLN A 111 -12.59 -12.12 -3.27
CA GLN A 111 -13.51 -13.26 -3.25
C GLN A 111 -13.73 -13.81 -1.84
N ALA A 112 -12.72 -13.75 -0.98
CA ALA A 112 -12.80 -14.12 0.43
C ALA A 112 -13.48 -13.05 1.32
N GLY A 113 -13.82 -11.89 0.76
CA GLY A 113 -14.51 -10.79 1.45
C GLY A 113 -13.59 -9.80 2.17
N ALA A 114 -12.28 -9.89 2.01
CA ALA A 114 -11.33 -8.94 2.56
C ALA A 114 -11.46 -7.55 1.90
N PHE A 115 -11.19 -6.50 2.67
CA PHE A 115 -11.10 -5.13 2.15
C PHE A 115 -9.74 -4.90 1.48
N ILE A 116 -9.74 -4.39 0.25
CA ILE A 116 -8.54 -4.17 -0.54
C ILE A 116 -8.19 -2.69 -0.59
N PHE A 117 -6.97 -2.35 -0.12
CA PHE A 117 -6.40 -1.01 -0.22
C PHE A 117 -5.16 -1.05 -1.11
N SER A 118 -5.08 -0.19 -2.13
CA SER A 118 -3.92 -0.16 -3.01
C SER A 118 -3.02 1.05 -2.80
N ILE A 119 -1.71 0.83 -2.92
CA ILE A 119 -0.71 1.89 -3.04
C ILE A 119 -0.06 1.75 -4.41
N CYS A 120 -0.37 2.68 -5.30
CA CYS A 120 0.01 2.59 -6.70
C CYS A 120 0.54 3.94 -7.21
N ASN A 121 1.37 3.92 -8.26
CA ASN A 121 1.84 5.15 -8.89
C ASN A 121 0.98 5.54 -10.10
N VAL A 122 0.55 4.58 -10.90
CA VAL A 122 -0.18 4.84 -12.15
C VAL A 122 -1.68 4.96 -11.89
N VAL A 123 -2.21 6.14 -12.17
CA VAL A 123 -3.65 6.42 -12.04
C VAL A 123 -4.43 5.63 -13.10
N GLY A 124 -5.52 4.99 -12.67
CA GLY A 124 -6.40 4.25 -13.57
C GLY A 124 -5.88 2.85 -13.98
N ALA A 125 -4.76 2.39 -13.42
CA ALA A 125 -4.25 1.03 -13.63
C ALA A 125 -5.21 -0.04 -13.06
N SER A 126 -4.99 -1.30 -13.41
CA SER A 126 -5.90 -2.40 -13.07
C SER A 126 -5.99 -2.68 -11.57
N ILE A 127 -4.87 -2.60 -10.83
CA ILE A 127 -4.85 -2.82 -9.38
C ILE A 127 -5.71 -1.78 -8.64
N PRO A 128 -5.55 -0.45 -8.85
CA PRO A 128 -6.43 0.55 -8.22
C PRO A 128 -7.90 0.37 -8.58
N ARG A 129 -8.21 0.04 -9.82
CA ARG A 129 -9.61 -0.17 -10.25
C ARG A 129 -10.27 -1.38 -9.60
N LEU A 130 -9.49 -2.41 -9.27
CA LEU A 130 -10.00 -3.61 -8.62
C LEU A 130 -10.08 -3.46 -7.09
N SER A 131 -9.31 -2.53 -6.52
CA SER A 131 -9.28 -2.23 -5.09
C SER A 131 -10.53 -1.49 -4.63
N ASP A 132 -10.87 -1.62 -3.35
CA ASP A 132 -12.00 -0.90 -2.75
C ASP A 132 -11.64 0.55 -2.44
N SER A 133 -10.36 0.81 -2.14
CA SER A 133 -9.80 2.14 -1.92
C SER A 133 -8.27 2.12 -2.11
N GLY A 134 -7.62 3.27 -1.93
CA GLY A 134 -6.17 3.35 -2.03
C GLY A 134 -5.62 4.77 -2.05
N CYS A 135 -4.32 4.87 -2.29
CA CYS A 135 -3.66 6.14 -2.56
C CYS A 135 -2.62 6.02 -3.67
N TYR A 136 -2.35 7.14 -4.34
CA TYR A 136 -1.33 7.24 -5.37
C TYR A 136 -0.06 7.91 -4.84
N THR A 137 1.10 7.45 -5.33
CA THR A 137 2.41 7.98 -4.89
C THR A 137 2.84 9.26 -5.63
N HIS A 138 2.31 9.50 -6.83
CA HIS A 138 2.56 10.72 -7.63
C HIS A 138 4.04 11.01 -7.91
N VAL A 139 4.83 9.98 -8.25
CA VAL A 139 6.26 10.14 -8.53
C VAL A 139 6.59 10.30 -10.01
N GLY A 140 5.56 10.30 -10.87
CA GLY A 140 5.74 10.31 -12.32
C GLY A 140 6.24 8.97 -12.87
N PRO A 141 6.60 8.90 -14.15
CA PRO A 141 7.09 7.67 -14.77
C PRO A 141 8.39 7.19 -14.12
N GLU A 142 8.52 5.88 -13.93
CA GLU A 142 9.75 5.21 -13.55
C GLU A 142 10.05 4.09 -14.55
N ILE A 143 11.23 4.13 -15.17
CA ILE A 143 11.67 3.22 -16.23
C ILE A 143 12.53 2.11 -15.65
N GLY A 144 13.30 2.40 -14.60
CA GLY A 144 14.14 1.44 -13.92
C GLY A 144 13.36 0.26 -13.36
N VAL A 145 13.73 -0.97 -13.73
CA VAL A 145 13.09 -2.20 -13.26
C VAL A 145 13.26 -2.34 -11.74
N ALA A 146 14.49 -2.17 -11.26
CA ALA A 146 14.76 -2.02 -9.83
C ALA A 146 14.38 -0.58 -9.43
N SER A 147 13.20 -0.43 -8.87
CA SER A 147 12.60 0.85 -8.54
C SER A 147 13.42 1.66 -7.53
N THR A 148 13.50 2.96 -7.72
CA THR A 148 14.18 3.91 -6.83
C THR A 148 13.19 4.91 -6.22
N LYS A 149 12.76 5.90 -6.98
CA LYS A 149 11.83 6.94 -6.50
C LYS A 149 10.44 6.38 -6.16
N ALA A 150 9.96 5.39 -6.90
CA ALA A 150 8.68 4.77 -6.58
C ALA A 150 8.77 3.96 -5.28
N PHE A 151 9.88 3.25 -5.03
CA PHE A 151 10.10 2.54 -3.77
C PHE A 151 10.08 3.48 -2.57
N THR A 152 10.87 4.57 -2.59
CA THR A 152 10.91 5.53 -1.47
C THR A 152 9.57 6.22 -1.25
N ALA A 153 8.82 6.49 -2.32
CA ALA A 153 7.47 7.05 -2.20
C ALA A 153 6.44 6.04 -1.68
N GLN A 154 6.58 4.75 -2.01
CA GLN A 154 5.77 3.68 -1.41
C GLN A 154 6.02 3.59 0.09
N VAL A 155 7.28 3.61 0.52
CA VAL A 155 7.63 3.64 1.96
C VAL A 155 7.01 4.87 2.63
N THR A 156 7.09 6.05 2.01
CA THR A 156 6.49 7.28 2.53
C THR A 156 4.96 7.16 2.67
N ALA A 157 4.28 6.66 1.63
CA ALA A 157 2.82 6.49 1.66
C ALA A 157 2.39 5.49 2.75
N LEU A 158 3.14 4.39 2.90
CA LEU A 158 2.89 3.38 3.93
C LEU A 158 3.15 3.91 5.34
N THR A 159 4.20 4.74 5.51
CA THR A 159 4.48 5.39 6.80
C THR A 159 3.36 6.37 7.17
N MET A 160 2.89 7.17 6.19
CA MET A 160 1.71 8.03 6.42
C MET A 160 0.48 7.23 6.81
N LEU A 161 0.24 6.09 6.14
CA LEU A 161 -0.89 5.21 6.47
C LEU A 161 -0.75 4.63 7.88
N ALA A 162 0.44 4.15 8.26
CA ALA A 162 0.72 3.64 9.61
C ALA A 162 0.42 4.69 10.70
N LEU A 163 0.84 5.95 10.46
CA LEU A 163 0.55 7.07 11.35
C LEU A 163 -0.93 7.49 11.38
N CYS A 164 -1.67 7.25 10.31
CA CYS A 164 -3.11 7.51 10.28
C CYS A 164 -3.91 6.45 11.05
N ILE A 165 -3.42 5.20 11.08
CA ILE A 165 -4.10 4.09 11.77
C ILE A 165 -3.85 4.16 13.27
N GLY A 166 -2.59 4.48 13.69
CA GLY A 166 -2.17 4.60 15.09
C GLY A 166 -2.58 5.91 15.73
#